data_e209ca2e6ae65e79bf8adb870df593ab
#
_entry.id   e209ca2e6ae65e79bf8adb870df593ab
#
_cell.length_a   1.000
_cell.length_b   1.000
_cell.length_c   1.000
_cell.angle_alpha   90.00
_cell.angle_beta   90.00
_cell.angle_gamma   90.00
#
_symmetry.space_group_name_H-M   'P 1'
#
loop_
_entity.id
_entity.type
_entity.pdbx_description
1 polymer ?
#
loop_
_entity_poly.entity_id
_entity_poly.type
_entity_poly.pdbx_seq_one_letter_code
_entity_poly.pdbx_strand_id
1 'polypeptide(L)'
;MSEKRTGIFGGSFNPIHNGHIALAKRIMQLDRLDEVWFMVSPHNPLKNSGSLLPDVDRLNMVRLALEGEPGLIASDYEFRLPKPSYTLHTLNAIRHDYPDRKFVLIIGADNWECFERWYGYKEILADYEIAVYPRLGSHIDAGSLPHNVKLVDTGLFNVSSTEIRTLLSEGKPADNLMPPQVTQYIKTNHLFGTKR
;
A
#
# COMPACT_ATOMS: atom_id res chain seq x y z
N MET A 1 -6.16 17.20 22.71
CA MET A 1 -5.05 16.78 21.83
C MET A 1 -5.64 16.60 20.44
N SER A 2 -4.99 17.06 19.38
CA SER A 2 -5.48 16.81 18.02
C SER A 2 -5.40 15.32 17.72
N GLU A 3 -6.45 14.77 17.08
CA GLU A 3 -6.43 13.38 16.60
C GLU A 3 -5.26 13.18 15.63
N LYS A 4 -4.53 12.08 15.80
CA LYS A 4 -3.42 11.72 14.93
C LYS A 4 -3.95 11.26 13.56
N ARG A 5 -3.54 11.91 12.48
CA ARG A 5 -3.94 11.55 11.11
C ARG A 5 -3.07 10.44 10.57
N THR A 6 -3.66 9.27 10.36
CA THR A 6 -2.96 8.06 9.94
C THR A 6 -3.43 7.62 8.56
N GLY A 7 -2.52 7.60 7.58
CA GLY A 7 -2.78 7.07 6.25
C GLY A 7 -2.76 5.55 6.24
N ILE A 8 -3.76 4.91 5.62
CA ILE A 8 -3.81 3.46 5.42
C ILE A 8 -3.47 3.16 3.97
N PHE A 9 -2.27 2.66 3.75
CA PHE A 9 -1.76 2.29 2.43
C PHE A 9 -1.75 0.76 2.30
N GLY A 10 -2.86 0.21 1.80
CA GLY A 10 -3.03 -1.22 1.58
C GLY A 10 -2.32 -1.72 0.34
N GLY A 11 -1.66 -2.87 0.45
CA GLY A 11 -0.98 -3.47 -0.69
C GLY A 11 -0.50 -4.89 -0.45
N SER A 12 -0.26 -5.61 -1.56
CA SER A 12 0.39 -6.93 -1.50
C SER A 12 1.89 -6.82 -1.25
N PHE A 13 2.52 -5.69 -1.66
CA PHE A 13 3.97 -5.45 -1.52
C PHE A 13 4.83 -6.67 -1.91
N ASN A 14 4.70 -7.11 -3.16
CA ASN A 14 5.28 -8.36 -3.65
C ASN A 14 6.28 -8.14 -4.82
N PRO A 15 7.48 -7.57 -4.58
CA PRO A 15 7.95 -6.98 -3.34
C PRO A 15 7.56 -5.49 -3.15
N ILE A 16 7.82 -4.95 -1.96
CA ILE A 16 7.89 -3.51 -1.73
C ILE A 16 9.06 -2.93 -2.52
N HIS A 17 8.94 -1.67 -2.95
CA HIS A 17 9.99 -0.99 -3.74
C HIS A 17 10.05 0.51 -3.44
N ASN A 18 11.11 1.16 -3.94
CA ASN A 18 11.38 2.59 -3.72
C ASN A 18 10.21 3.50 -4.12
N GLY A 19 9.45 3.13 -5.15
CA GLY A 19 8.25 3.84 -5.57
C GLY A 19 7.15 3.88 -4.51
N HIS A 20 6.93 2.78 -3.77
CA HIS A 20 5.96 2.75 -2.67
C HIS A 20 6.36 3.69 -1.53
N ILE A 21 7.65 3.69 -1.16
CA ILE A 21 8.18 4.52 -0.07
C ILE A 21 8.11 6.00 -0.43
N ALA A 22 8.59 6.35 -1.62
CA ALA A 22 8.57 7.73 -2.11
C ALA A 22 7.14 8.28 -2.21
N LEU A 23 6.21 7.45 -2.72
CA LEU A 23 4.78 7.78 -2.80
C LEU A 23 4.20 8.06 -1.41
N ALA A 24 4.41 7.15 -0.45
CA ALA A 24 3.89 7.32 0.90
C ALA A 24 4.43 8.58 1.58
N LYS A 25 5.72 8.86 1.46
CA LYS A 25 6.35 10.10 1.96
C LYS A 25 5.71 11.34 1.33
N ARG A 26 5.49 11.30 0.02
CA ARG A 26 4.90 12.41 -0.71
C ARG A 26 3.45 12.67 -0.29
N ILE A 27 2.64 11.62 -0.15
CA ILE A 27 1.26 11.73 0.34
C ILE A 27 1.25 12.25 1.77
N MET A 28 2.10 11.70 2.66
CA MET A 28 2.21 12.13 4.04
C MET A 28 2.47 13.63 4.15
N GLN A 29 3.36 14.17 3.31
CA GLN A 29 3.68 15.59 3.25
C GLN A 29 2.52 16.43 2.69
N LEU A 30 1.94 16.04 1.55
CA LEU A 30 0.92 16.83 0.83
C LEU A 30 -0.44 16.81 1.52
N ASP A 31 -0.80 15.70 2.16
CA ASP A 31 -2.06 15.56 2.89
C ASP A 31 -1.92 15.75 4.40
N ARG A 32 -0.72 16.17 4.87
CA ARG A 32 -0.42 16.46 6.29
C ARG A 32 -0.80 15.29 7.21
N LEU A 33 -0.37 14.07 6.83
CA LEU A 33 -0.51 12.90 7.67
C LEU A 33 0.65 12.83 8.68
N ASP A 34 0.37 12.41 9.90
CA ASP A 34 1.38 12.21 10.93
C ASP A 34 2.16 10.91 10.71
N GLU A 35 1.50 9.92 10.10
CA GLU A 35 2.09 8.65 9.76
C GLU A 35 1.33 7.94 8.62
N VAL A 36 1.98 6.94 8.00
CA VAL A 36 1.38 6.05 7.01
C VAL A 36 1.64 4.60 7.41
N TRP A 37 0.57 3.83 7.55
CA TRP A 37 0.63 2.39 7.78
C TRP A 37 0.62 1.64 6.46
N PHE A 38 1.69 0.93 6.18
CA PHE A 38 1.77 -0.03 5.08
C PHE A 38 1.06 -1.31 5.49
N MET A 39 -0.22 -1.38 5.16
CA MET A 39 -1.09 -2.52 5.50
C MET A 39 -0.82 -3.66 4.53
N VAL A 40 -0.11 -4.70 4.98
CA VAL A 40 0.19 -5.88 4.15
C VAL A 40 -1.04 -6.75 4.06
N SER A 41 -1.66 -6.81 2.87
CA SER A 41 -2.86 -7.63 2.66
C SER A 41 -2.50 -9.10 2.46
N PRO A 42 -3.03 -10.02 3.27
CA PRO A 42 -2.78 -11.46 3.13
C PRO A 42 -3.38 -12.01 1.84
N HIS A 43 -4.57 -11.56 1.48
CA HIS A 43 -5.24 -11.94 0.24
C HIS A 43 -6.14 -10.82 -0.27
N ASN A 44 -5.77 -10.23 -1.40
CA ASN A 44 -6.67 -9.30 -2.08
C ASN A 44 -7.64 -10.11 -2.97
N PRO A 45 -8.97 -10.06 -2.70
CA PRO A 45 -9.97 -10.85 -3.44
C PRO A 45 -10.04 -10.51 -4.93
N LEU A 46 -9.48 -9.36 -5.34
CA LEU A 46 -9.44 -8.90 -6.74
C LEU A 46 -8.15 -9.29 -7.47
N LYS A 47 -7.20 -9.99 -6.82
CA LYS A 47 -5.92 -10.39 -7.43
C LYS A 47 -5.76 -11.91 -7.45
N ASN A 48 -5.26 -12.45 -8.59
CA ASN A 48 -4.87 -13.85 -8.70
C ASN A 48 -3.70 -14.16 -7.74
N SER A 49 -3.86 -15.20 -6.92
CA SER A 49 -2.91 -15.61 -5.88
C SER A 49 -1.67 -16.37 -6.40
N GLY A 50 -1.62 -16.74 -7.69
CA GLY A 50 -0.63 -17.68 -8.22
C GLY A 50 0.84 -17.24 -8.20
N SER A 51 1.15 -15.95 -7.94
CA SER A 51 2.53 -15.45 -7.88
C SER A 51 2.83 -14.69 -6.58
N LEU A 52 1.94 -14.79 -5.60
CA LEU A 52 2.08 -14.05 -4.35
C LEU A 52 2.95 -14.86 -3.38
N LEU A 53 4.02 -14.22 -2.86
CA LEU A 53 4.82 -14.80 -1.79
C LEU A 53 4.02 -14.95 -0.49
N PRO A 54 4.46 -15.83 0.43
CA PRO A 54 3.88 -15.92 1.76
C PRO A 54 3.76 -14.56 2.45
N ASP A 55 2.70 -14.38 3.23
CA ASP A 55 2.40 -13.12 3.92
C ASP A 55 3.58 -12.65 4.80
N VAL A 56 4.26 -13.61 5.47
CA VAL A 56 5.40 -13.34 6.36
C VAL A 56 6.59 -12.77 5.57
N ASP A 57 6.91 -13.30 4.40
CA ASP A 57 8.02 -12.79 3.58
C ASP A 57 7.74 -11.37 3.10
N ARG A 58 6.49 -11.10 2.68
CA ARG A 58 6.08 -9.76 2.23
C ARG A 58 6.12 -8.75 3.37
N LEU A 59 5.67 -9.14 4.55
CA LEU A 59 5.75 -8.30 5.76
C LEU A 59 7.19 -8.03 6.17
N ASN A 60 8.06 -9.05 6.15
CA ASN A 60 9.47 -8.87 6.47
C ASN A 60 10.16 -7.89 5.50
N MET A 61 9.89 -8.02 4.19
CA MET A 61 10.39 -7.05 3.21
C MET A 61 9.88 -5.63 3.48
N VAL A 62 8.61 -5.46 3.88
CA VAL A 62 8.07 -4.14 4.25
C VAL A 62 8.75 -3.61 5.51
N ARG A 63 8.94 -4.40 6.55
CA ARG A 63 9.64 -3.99 7.78
C ARG A 63 11.06 -3.52 7.48
N LEU A 64 11.83 -4.31 6.71
CA LEU A 64 13.19 -3.96 6.29
C LEU A 64 13.22 -2.68 5.45
N ALA A 65 12.26 -2.50 4.56
CA ALA A 65 12.19 -1.33 3.69
C ALA A 65 11.89 -0.04 4.45
N LEU A 66 11.22 -0.13 5.59
CA LEU A 66 10.81 1.01 6.38
C LEU A 66 11.71 1.28 7.59
N GLU A 67 12.77 0.51 7.77
CA GLU A 67 13.78 0.80 8.81
C GLU A 67 14.40 2.18 8.60
N GLY A 68 14.34 3.02 9.65
CA GLY A 68 14.86 4.40 9.60
C GLY A 68 13.99 5.39 8.83
N GLU A 69 12.78 5.01 8.39
CA GLU A 69 11.85 5.88 7.68
C GLU A 69 10.81 6.49 8.66
N PRO A 70 10.98 7.74 9.10
CA PRO A 70 10.10 8.33 10.09
C PRO A 70 8.65 8.41 9.61
N GLY A 71 7.70 8.00 10.45
CA GLY A 71 6.27 8.06 10.15
C GLY A 71 5.76 6.98 9.21
N LEU A 72 6.63 6.09 8.66
CA LEU A 72 6.20 4.94 7.86
C LEU A 72 6.24 3.67 8.72
N ILE A 73 5.12 2.96 8.80
CA ILE A 73 4.93 1.83 9.71
C ILE A 73 4.45 0.61 8.94
N ALA A 74 5.17 -0.52 9.10
CA ALA A 74 4.72 -1.81 8.58
C ALA A 74 3.64 -2.38 9.49
N SER A 75 2.49 -2.77 8.92
CA SER A 75 1.35 -3.30 9.67
C SER A 75 0.95 -4.68 9.16
N ASP A 76 0.86 -5.63 10.10
CA ASP A 76 0.31 -6.97 9.91
C ASP A 76 -1.14 -7.09 10.40
N TYR A 77 -1.81 -5.96 10.60
CA TYR A 77 -3.12 -5.90 11.22
C TYR A 77 -4.15 -6.81 10.52
N GLU A 78 -4.14 -6.84 9.18
CA GLU A 78 -5.05 -7.70 8.39
C GLU A 78 -4.80 -9.21 8.58
N PHE A 79 -3.63 -9.63 9.09
CA PHE A 79 -3.34 -11.07 9.26
C PHE A 79 -4.24 -11.74 10.31
N ARG A 80 -4.75 -10.97 11.26
CA ARG A 80 -5.66 -11.42 12.32
C ARG A 80 -7.14 -11.24 12.01
N LEU A 81 -7.46 -10.56 10.90
CA LEU A 81 -8.84 -10.34 10.48
C LEU A 81 -9.39 -11.53 9.68
N PRO A 82 -10.71 -11.72 9.67
CA PRO A 82 -11.37 -12.72 8.83
C PRO A 82 -11.03 -12.53 7.35
N LYS A 83 -10.80 -13.63 6.64
CA LYS A 83 -10.58 -13.65 5.20
C LYS A 83 -11.89 -13.90 4.45
N PRO A 84 -12.11 -13.29 3.28
CA PRO A 84 -11.20 -12.37 2.55
C PRO A 84 -11.11 -10.99 3.21
N SER A 85 -9.93 -10.33 3.06
CA SER A 85 -9.68 -9.01 3.65
C SER A 85 -10.40 -7.93 2.83
N TYR A 86 -11.55 -7.49 3.30
CA TYR A 86 -12.24 -6.34 2.75
C TYR A 86 -11.79 -5.05 3.44
N THR A 87 -11.51 -4.01 2.67
CA THR A 87 -11.03 -2.71 3.18
C THR A 87 -11.95 -2.11 4.23
N LEU A 88 -13.28 -2.22 4.05
CA LEU A 88 -14.25 -1.75 5.04
C LEU A 88 -14.06 -2.44 6.41
N HIS A 89 -13.88 -3.76 6.42
CA HIS A 89 -13.67 -4.49 7.67
C HIS A 89 -12.38 -4.06 8.37
N THR A 90 -11.32 -3.87 7.60
CA THR A 90 -10.03 -3.38 8.11
C THR A 90 -10.17 -1.99 8.73
N LEU A 91 -10.77 -1.05 7.98
CA LEU A 91 -10.97 0.34 8.44
C LEU A 91 -11.83 0.41 9.71
N ASN A 92 -12.93 -0.34 9.77
CA ASN A 92 -13.80 -0.38 10.95
C ASN A 92 -13.09 -0.98 12.17
N ALA A 93 -12.30 -2.04 11.97
CA ALA A 93 -11.56 -2.68 13.06
C ALA A 93 -10.46 -1.77 13.62
N ILE A 94 -9.65 -1.12 12.76
CA ILE A 94 -8.61 -0.19 13.24
C ILE A 94 -9.21 1.06 13.90
N ARG A 95 -10.33 1.57 13.40
CA ARG A 95 -11.04 2.70 14.02
C ARG A 95 -11.53 2.35 15.43
N HIS A 96 -12.01 1.12 15.62
CA HIS A 96 -12.41 0.63 16.92
C HIS A 96 -11.22 0.47 17.88
N ASP A 97 -10.11 -0.11 17.40
CA ASP A 97 -8.93 -0.41 18.24
C ASP A 97 -8.07 0.83 18.53
N TYR A 98 -8.14 1.86 17.69
CA TYR A 98 -7.35 3.09 17.80
C TYR A 98 -8.25 4.34 17.70
N PRO A 99 -9.10 4.58 18.71
CA PRO A 99 -10.10 5.66 18.69
C PRO A 99 -9.51 7.08 18.77
N ASP A 100 -8.22 7.20 19.06
CA ASP A 100 -7.45 8.46 19.10
C ASP A 100 -6.91 8.87 17.72
N ARG A 101 -7.23 8.12 16.66
CA ARG A 101 -6.72 8.32 15.30
C ARG A 101 -7.82 8.62 14.30
N LYS A 102 -7.50 9.51 13.37
CA LYS A 102 -8.30 9.72 12.16
C LYS A 102 -7.63 9.02 10.99
N PHE A 103 -8.31 8.03 10.43
CA PHE A 103 -7.78 7.23 9.32
C PHE A 103 -8.13 7.84 7.97
N VAL A 104 -7.14 7.87 7.06
CA VAL A 104 -7.26 8.30 5.67
C VAL A 104 -6.90 7.12 4.77
N LEU A 105 -7.83 6.65 3.95
CA LEU A 105 -7.58 5.57 3.01
C LEU A 105 -6.76 6.08 1.82
N ILE A 106 -5.62 5.45 1.53
CA ILE A 106 -4.73 5.81 0.41
C ILE A 106 -4.89 4.77 -0.69
N ILE A 107 -5.37 5.19 -1.87
CA ILE A 107 -5.55 4.31 -3.04
C ILE A 107 -5.05 4.96 -4.33
N GLY A 108 -4.64 4.13 -5.27
CA GLY A 108 -4.31 4.59 -6.63
C GLY A 108 -5.54 4.93 -7.47
N ALA A 109 -5.35 5.75 -8.48
CA ALA A 109 -6.39 6.13 -9.43
C ALA A 109 -7.05 4.92 -10.11
N ASP A 110 -6.27 3.88 -10.40
CA ASP A 110 -6.74 2.60 -10.93
C ASP A 110 -7.75 1.88 -10.00
N ASN A 111 -7.54 1.98 -8.68
CA ASN A 111 -8.47 1.46 -7.69
C ASN A 111 -9.69 2.37 -7.53
N TRP A 112 -9.52 3.68 -7.65
CA TRP A 112 -10.63 4.63 -7.61
C TRP A 112 -11.61 4.41 -8.78
N GLU A 113 -11.11 4.17 -9.99
CA GLU A 113 -11.93 3.87 -11.18
C GLU A 113 -12.84 2.64 -10.99
N CYS A 114 -12.46 1.69 -10.13
CA CYS A 114 -13.27 0.52 -9.80
C CYS A 114 -13.78 0.50 -8.35
N PHE A 115 -13.73 1.65 -7.65
CA PHE A 115 -14.05 1.75 -6.23
C PHE A 115 -15.48 1.34 -5.89
N GLU A 116 -16.43 1.64 -6.77
CA GLU A 116 -17.84 1.24 -6.60
C GLU A 116 -18.05 -0.28 -6.56
N ARG A 117 -17.08 -1.06 -7.02
CA ARG A 117 -17.11 -2.54 -6.95
C ARG A 117 -16.58 -3.09 -5.62
N TRP A 118 -16.05 -2.22 -4.76
CA TRP A 118 -15.53 -2.65 -3.47
C TRP A 118 -16.68 -2.95 -2.50
N TYR A 119 -16.49 -4.00 -1.69
CA TYR A 119 -17.45 -4.33 -0.66
C TYR A 119 -17.62 -3.16 0.32
N GLY A 120 -18.85 -2.70 0.51
CA GLY A 120 -19.18 -1.60 1.40
C GLY A 120 -18.63 -0.23 0.96
N TYR A 121 -18.38 0.00 -0.34
CA TYR A 121 -17.81 1.25 -0.84
C TYR A 121 -18.57 2.50 -0.39
N LYS A 122 -19.91 2.43 -0.28
CA LYS A 122 -20.75 3.54 0.18
C LYS A 122 -20.46 3.91 1.64
N GLU A 123 -20.25 2.90 2.50
CA GLU A 123 -19.88 3.10 3.90
C GLU A 123 -18.47 3.66 4.01
N ILE A 124 -17.51 3.15 3.22
CA ILE A 124 -16.17 3.71 3.18
C ILE A 124 -16.24 5.19 2.77
N LEU A 125 -17.01 5.49 1.71
CA LEU A 125 -17.18 6.86 1.22
C LEU A 125 -17.88 7.78 2.21
N ALA A 126 -18.79 7.27 3.04
CA ALA A 126 -19.50 8.06 4.05
C ALA A 126 -18.64 8.35 5.28
N ASP A 127 -17.79 7.41 5.70
CA ASP A 127 -17.17 7.38 7.02
C ASP A 127 -15.68 7.75 7.03
N TYR A 128 -15.00 7.71 5.88
CA TYR A 128 -13.56 7.88 5.79
C TYR A 128 -13.14 8.94 4.77
N GLU A 129 -12.04 9.63 5.06
CA GLU A 129 -11.34 10.43 4.06
C GLU A 129 -10.55 9.51 3.12
N ILE A 130 -10.49 9.86 1.83
CA ILE A 130 -9.78 9.08 0.82
C ILE A 130 -8.79 9.98 0.09
N ALA A 131 -7.52 9.60 0.12
CA ALA A 131 -6.45 10.21 -0.67
C ALA A 131 -6.19 9.35 -1.91
N VAL A 132 -6.49 9.89 -3.09
CA VAL A 132 -6.25 9.21 -4.36
C VAL A 132 -4.99 9.75 -5.01
N TYR A 133 -4.06 8.88 -5.39
CA TYR A 133 -2.83 9.27 -6.08
C TYR A 133 -2.84 8.86 -7.55
N PRO A 134 -2.17 9.63 -8.44
CA PRO A 134 -2.13 9.34 -9.88
C PRO A 134 -1.49 7.99 -10.20
N ARG A 135 -2.01 7.31 -11.21
CA ARG A 135 -1.43 6.09 -11.78
C ARG A 135 -1.35 6.22 -13.29
N LEU A 136 -0.30 5.63 -13.88
CA LEU A 136 -0.14 5.62 -15.33
C LEU A 136 -1.34 4.91 -15.99
N GLY A 137 -1.94 5.55 -16.96
CA GLY A 137 -3.11 5.01 -17.69
C GLY A 137 -4.46 5.24 -17.02
N SER A 138 -4.51 5.83 -15.84
CA SER A 138 -5.75 6.21 -15.15
C SER A 138 -5.99 7.71 -15.25
N HIS A 139 -7.26 8.11 -15.39
CA HIS A 139 -7.65 9.51 -15.45
C HIS A 139 -8.71 9.82 -14.40
N ILE A 140 -8.48 10.85 -13.59
CA ILE A 140 -9.42 11.30 -12.57
C ILE A 140 -9.79 12.76 -12.85
N ASP A 141 -11.08 13.01 -12.97
CA ASP A 141 -11.61 14.37 -12.93
C ASP A 141 -11.72 14.83 -11.48
N ALA A 142 -10.78 15.68 -11.08
CA ALA A 142 -10.75 16.22 -9.71
C ALA A 142 -12.01 17.03 -9.36
N GLY A 143 -12.71 17.58 -10.36
CA GLY A 143 -13.95 18.36 -10.17
C GLY A 143 -15.17 17.50 -9.85
N SER A 144 -15.13 16.20 -10.14
CA SER A 144 -16.23 15.26 -9.90
C SER A 144 -16.06 14.45 -8.58
N LEU A 145 -14.96 14.66 -7.86
CA LEU A 145 -14.70 13.91 -6.63
C LEU A 145 -15.64 14.31 -5.48
N PRO A 146 -16.13 13.36 -4.68
CA PRO A 146 -16.85 13.66 -3.44
C PRO A 146 -16.01 14.51 -2.49
N HIS A 147 -16.67 15.27 -1.61
CA HIS A 147 -16.03 16.27 -0.72
C HIS A 147 -14.95 15.71 0.21
N ASN A 148 -15.02 14.43 0.56
CA ASN A 148 -14.06 13.72 1.41
C ASN A 148 -13.04 12.90 0.63
N VAL A 149 -13.03 13.02 -0.69
CA VAL A 149 -12.06 12.39 -1.58
C VAL A 149 -11.17 13.44 -2.20
N LYS A 150 -9.87 13.27 -2.07
CA LYS A 150 -8.88 14.24 -2.53
C LYS A 150 -7.91 13.58 -3.50
N LEU A 151 -7.75 14.18 -4.68
CA LEU A 151 -6.65 13.85 -5.56
C LEU A 151 -5.37 14.50 -5.01
N VAL A 152 -4.39 13.67 -4.65
CA VAL A 152 -3.08 14.12 -4.16
C VAL A 152 -2.09 14.03 -5.31
N ASP A 153 -1.68 15.17 -5.86
CA ASP A 153 -0.72 15.21 -6.97
C ASP A 153 0.69 14.86 -6.49
N THR A 154 0.96 13.58 -6.49
CA THR A 154 2.26 13.02 -6.08
C THR A 154 3.27 12.96 -7.22
N GLY A 155 2.84 13.22 -8.45
CA GLY A 155 3.54 12.82 -9.65
C GLY A 155 3.43 11.29 -9.87
N LEU A 156 4.02 10.82 -10.98
CA LEU A 156 4.03 9.41 -11.36
C LEU A 156 5.34 8.75 -10.90
N PHE A 157 5.23 7.55 -10.33
CA PHE A 157 6.37 6.72 -9.97
C PHE A 157 6.45 5.52 -10.92
N ASN A 158 7.48 5.50 -11.77
CA ASN A 158 7.66 4.51 -12.84
C ASN A 158 8.37 3.24 -12.35
N VAL A 159 7.93 2.67 -11.22
CA VAL A 159 8.43 1.41 -10.70
C VAL A 159 7.26 0.52 -10.33
N SER A 160 7.29 -0.73 -10.74
CA SER A 160 6.24 -1.71 -10.40
C SER A 160 6.81 -3.00 -9.84
N SER A 161 6.09 -3.60 -8.88
CA SER A 161 6.45 -4.93 -8.37
C SER A 161 6.47 -6.00 -9.47
N THR A 162 5.66 -5.85 -10.51
CA THR A 162 5.64 -6.77 -11.65
C THR A 162 6.94 -6.71 -12.44
N GLU A 163 7.41 -5.51 -12.77
CA GLU A 163 8.70 -5.30 -13.42
C GLU A 163 9.85 -5.90 -12.61
N ILE A 164 9.86 -5.64 -11.31
CA ILE A 164 10.89 -6.19 -10.41
C ILE A 164 10.88 -7.72 -10.43
N ARG A 165 9.71 -8.36 -10.32
CA ARG A 165 9.61 -9.83 -10.39
C ARG A 165 10.10 -10.38 -11.72
N THR A 166 9.79 -9.71 -12.83
CA THR A 166 10.28 -10.10 -14.16
C THR A 166 11.80 -10.03 -14.22
N LEU A 167 12.42 -8.92 -13.81
CA LEU A 167 13.88 -8.77 -13.78
C LEU A 167 14.54 -9.87 -12.93
N LEU A 168 14.03 -10.11 -11.72
CA LEU A 168 14.58 -11.11 -10.81
C LEU A 168 14.48 -12.53 -11.39
N SER A 169 13.34 -12.90 -12.00
CA SER A 169 13.13 -14.21 -12.61
C SER A 169 14.03 -14.46 -13.82
N GLU A 170 14.42 -13.38 -14.52
CA GLU A 170 15.36 -13.43 -15.64
C GLU A 170 16.83 -13.34 -15.19
N GLY A 171 17.09 -13.26 -13.89
CA GLY A 171 18.43 -13.09 -13.33
C GLY A 171 19.04 -11.71 -13.62
N LYS A 172 18.22 -10.73 -13.95
CA LYS A 172 18.64 -9.33 -14.20
C LYS A 172 18.69 -8.53 -12.88
N PRO A 173 19.58 -7.53 -12.79
CA PRO A 173 19.69 -6.69 -11.59
C PRO A 173 18.43 -5.80 -11.41
N ALA A 174 17.93 -5.76 -10.18
CA ALA A 174 16.85 -4.87 -9.75
C ALA A 174 17.22 -4.09 -8.47
N ASP A 175 18.52 -4.06 -8.14
CA ASP A 175 19.02 -3.56 -6.85
C ASP A 175 18.71 -2.07 -6.60
N ASN A 176 18.64 -1.26 -7.66
CA ASN A 176 18.34 0.17 -7.60
C ASN A 176 16.82 0.47 -7.48
N LEU A 177 15.97 -0.52 -7.65
CA LEU A 177 14.51 -0.36 -7.58
C LEU A 177 13.95 -0.58 -6.17
N MET A 178 14.74 -1.17 -5.28
CA MET A 178 14.36 -1.53 -3.91
C MET A 178 15.41 -1.05 -2.91
N PRO A 179 15.05 -0.89 -1.62
CA PRO A 179 16.06 -0.71 -0.57
C PRO A 179 17.04 -1.88 -0.53
N PRO A 180 18.34 -1.62 -0.25
CA PRO A 180 19.37 -2.67 -0.22
C PRO A 180 19.03 -3.85 0.70
N GLN A 181 18.40 -3.58 1.84
CA GLN A 181 17.98 -4.60 2.81
C GLN A 181 16.94 -5.55 2.22
N VAL A 182 16.01 -5.04 1.41
CA VAL A 182 15.00 -5.85 0.71
C VAL A 182 15.67 -6.72 -0.35
N THR A 183 16.57 -6.14 -1.13
CA THR A 183 17.36 -6.88 -2.12
C THR A 183 18.15 -8.02 -1.48
N GLN A 184 18.81 -7.75 -0.34
CA GLN A 184 19.55 -8.77 0.40
C GLN A 184 18.62 -9.86 0.92
N TYR A 185 17.46 -9.51 1.48
CA TYR A 185 16.46 -10.49 1.94
C TYR A 185 15.99 -11.42 0.81
N ILE A 186 15.67 -10.85 -0.36
CA ILE A 186 15.26 -11.61 -1.55
C ILE A 186 16.35 -12.61 -1.97
N LYS A 187 17.61 -12.16 -2.04
CA LYS A 187 18.75 -13.01 -2.43
C LYS A 187 19.00 -14.13 -1.41
N THR A 188 19.01 -13.79 -0.12
CA THR A 188 19.26 -14.76 0.97
C THR A 188 18.19 -15.85 1.05
N ASN A 189 16.93 -15.51 0.78
CA ASN A 189 15.80 -16.44 0.87
C ASN A 189 15.41 -17.04 -0.51
N HIS A 190 16.20 -16.79 -1.55
CA HIS A 190 15.97 -17.30 -2.91
C HIS A 190 14.56 -17.01 -3.45
N LEU A 191 14.03 -15.81 -3.16
CA LEU A 191 12.68 -15.43 -3.57
C LEU A 191 12.65 -15.00 -5.04
N PHE A 192 11.48 -15.09 -5.68
CA PHE A 192 11.23 -14.71 -7.08
C PHE A 192 12.15 -15.39 -8.10
N GLY A 193 12.65 -16.61 -7.81
CA GLY A 193 13.50 -17.36 -8.72
C GLY A 193 14.97 -16.93 -8.76
N THR A 194 15.41 -16.12 -7.79
CA THR A 194 16.84 -15.78 -7.67
C THR A 194 17.67 -17.04 -7.39
N LYS A 195 18.72 -17.24 -8.20
CA LYS A 195 19.62 -18.40 -8.07
C LYS A 195 20.58 -18.22 -6.89
N ARG A 196 21.05 -19.35 -6.38
CA ARG A 196 22.16 -19.42 -5.40
C ARG A 196 23.42 -18.82 -5.96
#